data_f61afa2703ff1066dc30a28aa5fe5af3
#
_entry.id   f61afa2703ff1066dc30a28aa5fe5af3
#
_cell.length_a   1.000
_cell.length_b   1.000
_cell.length_c   1.000
_cell.angle_alpha   90.00
_cell.angle_beta   90.00
_cell.angle_gamma   90.00
#
_symmetry.space_group_name_H-M   'P 1'
#
loop_
_entity.id
_entity.type
_entity.pdbx_description
1 polymer ?
#
loop_
_entity_poly.entity_id
_entity_poly.type
_entity_poly.pdbx_seq_one_letter_code
_entity_poly.pdbx_strand_id
1 'polypeptide(L)'
;MPIHKIKRLIENAPKSPSALTTEVNVHDHFEIARLLHQLPIDGKILVFNSLDSDLKRQEMLYETDLDSRLEIQNSLDHEYLANLLGNMPEDEATDLIQELDPDAQKEILSQMEIKDAVIIKDLITYEEETAGGLMVPK
;
A
#
# COMPACT_ATOMS: atom_id res chain seq x y z
N MET A 1 14.51 -1.44 19.67
CA MET A 1 13.90 -1.64 18.34
C MET A 1 12.54 -0.96 18.31
N PRO A 2 12.28 -0.11 17.30
CA PRO A 2 10.98 0.57 17.22
C PRO A 2 9.80 -0.40 17.14
N ILE A 3 9.99 -1.56 16.51
CA ILE A 3 8.90 -2.52 16.33
C ILE A 3 8.39 -3.08 17.66
N HIS A 4 9.26 -3.27 18.66
CA HIS A 4 8.84 -3.79 19.96
C HIS A 4 7.94 -2.81 20.70
N LYS A 5 8.29 -1.53 20.63
CA LYS A 5 7.49 -0.48 21.25
C LYS A 5 6.15 -0.33 20.52
N ILE A 6 6.20 -0.40 19.20
CA ILE A 6 4.98 -0.34 18.38
C ILE A 6 4.06 -1.52 18.70
N LYS A 7 4.60 -2.74 18.82
CA LYS A 7 3.81 -3.92 19.20
C LYS A 7 3.11 -3.71 20.53
N ARG A 8 3.83 -3.18 21.51
CA ARG A 8 3.27 -2.92 22.82
C ARG A 8 2.14 -1.88 22.76
N LEU A 9 2.35 -0.83 21.98
CA LEU A 9 1.35 0.21 21.83
C LEU A 9 0.12 -0.28 21.07
N ILE A 10 0.28 -1.21 20.13
CA ILE A 10 -0.85 -1.82 19.43
C ILE A 10 -1.73 -2.59 20.42
N GLU A 11 -1.13 -3.35 21.34
CA GLU A 11 -1.88 -4.08 22.36
C GLU A 11 -2.68 -3.14 23.23
N ASN A 12 -2.19 -1.90 23.43
CA ASN A 12 -2.85 -0.90 24.26
C ASN A 12 -3.60 0.16 23.45
N ALA A 13 -3.69 0.02 22.13
CA ALA A 13 -4.29 1.02 21.26
C ALA A 13 -5.70 1.45 21.63
N PRO A 14 -6.59 0.52 22.06
CA PRO A 14 -7.92 0.93 22.49
C PRO A 14 -7.92 1.89 23.67
N LYS A 15 -6.86 1.87 24.49
CA LYS A 15 -6.73 2.74 25.65
C LYS A 15 -5.96 4.02 25.35
N SER A 16 -5.00 3.96 24.42
CA SER A 16 -4.11 5.09 24.12
C SER A 16 -3.77 5.15 22.63
N PRO A 17 -4.77 5.42 21.77
CA PRO A 17 -4.51 5.47 20.31
C PRO A 17 -3.55 6.60 19.93
N SER A 18 -3.56 7.72 20.68
CA SER A 18 -2.65 8.84 20.38
C SER A 18 -1.19 8.49 20.66
N ALA A 19 -0.92 7.59 21.62
CA ALA A 19 0.44 7.15 21.90
C ALA A 19 1.00 6.36 20.72
N LEU A 20 0.20 5.51 20.12
CA LEU A 20 0.60 4.75 18.93
C LEU A 20 0.87 5.70 17.75
N THR A 21 -0.04 6.66 17.52
CA THR A 21 0.12 7.64 16.44
C THR A 21 1.42 8.42 16.61
N THR A 22 1.70 8.88 17.81
CA THR A 22 2.92 9.64 18.09
C THR A 22 4.16 8.78 17.83
N GLU A 23 4.18 7.54 18.34
CA GLU A 23 5.34 6.68 18.18
C GLU A 23 5.59 6.33 16.73
N VAL A 24 4.55 6.01 15.97
CA VAL A 24 4.68 5.66 14.55
C VAL A 24 5.27 6.83 13.76
N ASN A 25 4.87 8.06 14.07
CA ASN A 25 5.29 9.22 13.29
C ASN A 25 6.64 9.82 13.71
N VAL A 26 7.20 9.43 14.87
CA VAL A 26 8.54 9.87 15.24
C VAL A 26 9.63 9.00 14.63
N HIS A 27 9.27 7.83 14.10
CA HIS A 27 10.22 6.94 13.45
C HIS A 27 10.16 7.10 11.94
N ASP A 28 11.22 6.66 11.27
CA ASP A 28 11.28 6.63 9.81
C ASP A 28 10.25 5.62 9.31
N HIS A 29 9.29 6.08 8.52
CA HIS A 29 8.24 5.20 8.00
C HIS A 29 8.78 4.13 7.04
N PHE A 30 9.92 4.37 6.39
CA PHE A 30 10.56 3.34 5.56
C PHE A 30 11.11 2.21 6.44
N GLU A 31 11.67 2.55 7.60
CA GLU A 31 12.14 1.53 8.53
C GLU A 31 10.98 0.69 9.06
N ILE A 32 9.88 1.35 9.42
CA ILE A 32 8.68 0.65 9.88
C ILE A 32 8.13 -0.25 8.78
N ALA A 33 8.12 0.24 7.54
CA ALA A 33 7.65 -0.54 6.39
C ALA A 33 8.41 -1.87 6.26
N ARG A 34 9.71 -1.83 6.45
CA ARG A 34 10.54 -3.04 6.36
C ARG A 34 10.32 -4.02 7.50
N LEU A 35 9.69 -3.56 8.59
CA LEU A 35 9.45 -4.38 9.76
C LEU A 35 7.98 -4.80 9.92
N LEU A 36 7.11 -4.36 9.00
CA LEU A 36 5.66 -4.65 9.10
C LEU A 36 5.36 -6.16 9.12
N HIS A 37 6.18 -6.96 8.46
CA HIS A 37 5.97 -8.42 8.43
C HIS A 37 5.99 -9.05 9.83
N GLN A 38 6.52 -8.34 10.82
CA GLN A 38 6.56 -8.83 12.21
C GLN A 38 5.25 -8.59 12.96
N LEU A 39 4.29 -7.88 12.34
CA LEU A 39 3.02 -7.57 12.97
C LEU A 39 1.89 -8.45 12.40
N PRO A 40 0.83 -8.72 13.19
CA PRO A 40 -0.37 -9.34 12.64
C PRO A 40 -1.10 -8.34 11.74
N ILE A 41 -2.05 -8.83 10.94
CA ILE A 41 -2.80 -8.00 9.99
C ILE A 41 -3.40 -6.76 10.67
N ASP A 42 -4.07 -6.95 11.80
CA ASP A 42 -4.70 -5.83 12.51
C ASP A 42 -3.67 -4.78 12.92
N GLY A 43 -2.50 -5.23 13.35
CA GLY A 43 -1.41 -4.33 13.73
C GLY A 43 -0.87 -3.55 12.54
N LYS A 44 -0.75 -4.20 11.39
CA LYS A 44 -0.29 -3.53 10.16
C LYS A 44 -1.26 -2.42 9.76
N ILE A 45 -2.55 -2.70 9.84
CA ILE A 45 -3.59 -1.73 9.48
C ILE A 45 -3.57 -0.56 10.46
N LEU A 46 -3.43 -0.83 11.76
CA LEU A 46 -3.34 0.23 12.76
C LEU A 46 -2.15 1.14 12.51
N VAL A 47 -0.99 0.57 12.20
CA VAL A 47 0.21 1.35 11.89
C VAL A 47 -0.01 2.20 10.65
N PHE A 48 -0.55 1.60 9.59
CA PHE A 48 -0.85 2.31 8.35
C PHE A 48 -1.76 3.52 8.60
N ASN A 49 -2.84 3.29 9.34
CA ASN A 49 -3.82 4.35 9.64
C ASN A 49 -3.28 5.40 10.60
N SER A 50 -2.25 5.06 11.38
CA SER A 50 -1.63 5.98 12.34
C SER A 50 -0.66 6.95 11.70
N LEU A 51 -0.25 6.71 10.46
CA LEU A 51 0.62 7.66 9.75
C LEU A 51 -0.12 8.98 9.52
N ASP A 52 0.61 10.08 9.62
CA ASP A 52 0.01 11.41 9.66
C ASP A 52 -0.20 12.06 8.28
N SER A 53 0.17 11.37 7.20
CA SER A 53 -0.05 11.88 5.86
C SER A 53 -0.20 10.75 4.86
N ASP A 54 -0.92 11.04 3.77
CA ASP A 54 -1.08 10.08 2.69
C ASP A 54 0.24 9.80 1.97
N LEU A 55 1.12 10.80 1.92
CA LEU A 55 2.45 10.59 1.31
C LEU A 55 3.22 9.50 2.06
N LYS A 56 3.21 9.55 3.40
CA LYS A 56 3.87 8.51 4.20
C LYS A 56 3.20 7.16 3.99
N ARG A 57 1.87 7.12 3.89
CA ARG A 57 1.14 5.88 3.63
C ARG A 57 1.49 5.28 2.28
N GLN A 58 1.60 6.11 1.27
CA GLN A 58 1.99 5.68 -0.07
C GLN A 58 3.40 5.10 -0.06
N GLU A 59 4.33 5.81 0.56
CA GLU A 59 5.73 5.38 0.62
C GLU A 59 5.90 4.11 1.44
N MET A 60 5.21 4.00 2.57
CA MET A 60 5.23 2.79 3.38
C MET A 60 4.68 1.59 2.58
N LEU A 61 3.57 1.80 1.91
CA LEU A 61 2.92 0.74 1.14
C LEU A 61 3.84 0.21 0.05
N TYR A 62 4.50 1.10 -0.66
CA TYR A 62 5.41 0.71 -1.74
C TYR A 62 6.67 0.02 -1.21
N GLU A 63 7.17 0.45 -0.06
CA GLU A 63 8.42 -0.08 0.51
C GLU A 63 8.25 -1.41 1.21
N THR A 64 7.08 -1.70 1.77
CA THR A 64 6.88 -2.90 2.58
C THR A 64 6.91 -4.19 1.74
N ASP A 65 6.94 -5.35 2.41
CA ASP A 65 6.94 -6.64 1.74
C ASP A 65 5.60 -6.92 1.06
N LEU A 66 5.62 -7.80 0.07
CA LEU A 66 4.43 -8.11 -0.74
C LEU A 66 3.25 -8.58 0.11
N ASP A 67 3.49 -9.50 1.05
CA ASP A 67 2.40 -10.02 1.88
C ASP A 67 1.73 -8.93 2.70
N SER A 68 2.53 -8.08 3.35
CA SER A 68 2.01 -6.96 4.13
C SER A 68 1.26 -5.98 3.25
N ARG A 69 1.78 -5.69 2.07
CA ARG A 69 1.14 -4.78 1.12
C ARG A 69 -0.22 -5.29 0.69
N LEU A 70 -0.31 -6.57 0.34
CA LEU A 70 -1.58 -7.16 -0.07
C LEU A 70 -2.58 -7.19 1.08
N GLU A 71 -2.13 -7.51 2.28
CA GLU A 71 -3.00 -7.51 3.46
C GLU A 71 -3.59 -6.13 3.70
N ILE A 72 -2.76 -5.09 3.59
CA ILE A 72 -3.23 -3.71 3.78
C ILE A 72 -4.18 -3.32 2.66
N GLN A 73 -3.80 -3.53 1.40
CA GLN A 73 -4.62 -3.13 0.26
C GLN A 73 -5.99 -3.82 0.29
N ASN A 74 -6.02 -5.11 0.62
CA ASN A 74 -7.27 -5.86 0.65
C ASN A 74 -8.17 -5.46 1.82
N SER A 75 -7.64 -4.76 2.81
CA SER A 75 -8.39 -4.28 3.97
C SER A 75 -8.91 -2.87 3.82
N LEU A 76 -8.44 -2.13 2.81
CA LEU A 76 -8.85 -0.75 2.60
C LEU A 76 -10.09 -0.67 1.72
N ASP A 77 -10.89 0.37 1.95
CA ASP A 77 -12.00 0.71 1.07
C ASP A 77 -11.47 1.01 -0.32
N HIS A 78 -12.12 0.50 -1.35
CA HIS A 78 -11.66 0.64 -2.74
C HIS A 78 -11.62 2.10 -3.19
N GLU A 79 -12.57 2.91 -2.74
CA GLU A 79 -12.57 4.33 -3.09
C GLU A 79 -11.34 5.04 -2.50
N TYR A 80 -11.04 4.76 -1.23
CA TYR A 80 -9.87 5.34 -0.58
C TYR A 80 -8.58 4.85 -1.24
N LEU A 81 -8.50 3.55 -1.51
CA LEU A 81 -7.30 2.98 -2.14
C LEU A 81 -7.09 3.56 -3.53
N ALA A 82 -8.16 3.71 -4.32
CA ALA A 82 -8.08 4.30 -5.65
C ALA A 82 -7.53 5.73 -5.57
N ASN A 83 -8.01 6.50 -4.60
CA ASN A 83 -7.53 7.88 -4.41
C ASN A 83 -6.06 7.89 -3.99
N LEU A 84 -5.69 7.01 -3.07
CA LEU A 84 -4.32 6.92 -2.58
C LEU A 84 -3.36 6.57 -3.72
N LEU A 85 -3.69 5.54 -4.50
CA LEU A 85 -2.85 5.10 -5.61
C LEU A 85 -2.84 6.11 -6.77
N GLY A 86 -3.96 6.78 -7.00
CA GLY A 86 -4.04 7.79 -8.06
C GLY A 86 -3.15 9.00 -7.82
N ASN A 87 -2.73 9.23 -6.59
CA ASN A 87 -1.84 10.34 -6.23
C ASN A 87 -0.38 9.93 -6.13
N MET A 88 -0.06 8.66 -6.41
CA MET A 88 1.31 8.15 -6.44
C MET A 88 1.93 8.35 -7.82
N PRO A 89 3.27 8.26 -7.94
CA PRO A 89 3.88 8.14 -9.25
C PRO A 89 3.24 6.98 -10.02
N GLU A 90 2.95 7.20 -11.28
CA GLU A 90 2.13 6.26 -12.08
C GLU A 90 2.74 4.87 -12.20
N ASP A 91 4.07 4.78 -12.33
CA ASP A 91 4.76 3.50 -12.40
C ASP A 91 4.67 2.72 -11.08
N GLU A 92 4.76 3.42 -9.95
CA GLU A 92 4.61 2.79 -8.63
C GLU A 92 3.16 2.32 -8.42
N ALA A 93 2.19 3.16 -8.74
CA ALA A 93 0.79 2.80 -8.63
C ALA A 93 0.46 1.58 -9.49
N THR A 94 1.02 1.53 -10.71
CA THR A 94 0.83 0.40 -11.60
C THR A 94 1.34 -0.88 -10.99
N ASP A 95 2.54 -0.85 -10.38
CA ASP A 95 3.10 -2.02 -9.72
C ASP A 95 2.17 -2.55 -8.62
N LEU A 96 1.63 -1.65 -7.82
CA LEU A 96 0.75 -2.05 -6.72
C LEU A 96 -0.57 -2.63 -7.23
N ILE A 97 -1.14 -2.03 -8.26
CA ILE A 97 -2.40 -2.50 -8.84
C ILE A 97 -2.23 -3.89 -9.45
N GLN A 98 -1.12 -4.13 -10.14
CA GLN A 98 -0.87 -5.42 -10.78
C GLN A 98 -0.73 -6.57 -9.78
N GLU A 99 -0.42 -6.27 -8.54
CA GLU A 99 -0.35 -7.29 -7.49
C GLU A 99 -1.72 -7.76 -7.01
N LEU A 100 -2.76 -6.98 -7.28
CA LEU A 100 -4.14 -7.31 -6.88
C LEU A 100 -4.76 -8.30 -7.84
N ASP A 101 -5.82 -9.02 -7.40
CA ASP A 101 -6.54 -9.90 -8.31
C ASP A 101 -7.29 -9.08 -9.37
N PRO A 102 -7.65 -9.71 -10.50
CA PRO A 102 -8.27 -8.98 -11.62
C PRO A 102 -9.54 -8.21 -11.26
N ASP A 103 -10.37 -8.75 -10.38
CA ASP A 103 -11.61 -8.07 -9.99
C ASP A 103 -11.32 -6.82 -9.18
N ALA A 104 -10.36 -6.92 -8.23
CA ALA A 104 -9.94 -5.78 -7.44
C ALA A 104 -9.30 -4.71 -8.34
N GLN A 105 -8.49 -5.11 -9.31
CA GLN A 105 -7.90 -4.17 -10.26
C GLN A 105 -8.96 -3.35 -10.99
N LYS A 106 -9.98 -4.03 -11.51
CA LYS A 106 -11.08 -3.35 -12.22
C LYS A 106 -11.81 -2.39 -11.30
N GLU A 107 -12.11 -2.82 -10.11
CA GLU A 107 -12.82 -2.00 -9.13
C GLU A 107 -12.05 -0.72 -8.80
N ILE A 108 -10.77 -0.86 -8.50
CA ILE A 108 -9.92 0.27 -8.16
C ILE A 108 -9.80 1.25 -9.34
N LEU A 109 -9.55 0.72 -10.53
CA LEU A 109 -9.43 1.56 -11.72
C LEU A 109 -10.73 2.28 -12.03
N SER A 110 -11.89 1.64 -11.78
CA SER A 110 -13.19 2.27 -12.02
C SER A 110 -13.48 3.43 -11.07
N GLN A 111 -12.85 3.45 -9.90
CA GLN A 111 -13.05 4.49 -8.90
C GLN A 111 -11.96 5.57 -8.92
N MET A 112 -10.96 5.38 -9.75
CA MET A 112 -9.87 6.35 -9.93
C MET A 112 -10.31 7.46 -10.88
N GLU A 113 -9.64 8.62 -10.82
CA GLU A 113 -9.88 9.66 -11.82
C GLU A 113 -9.59 9.11 -13.20
N ILE A 114 -10.41 9.46 -14.17
CA ILE A 114 -10.32 8.89 -15.53
C ILE A 114 -8.93 9.07 -16.13
N LYS A 115 -8.34 10.25 -15.99
CA LYS A 115 -7.01 10.53 -16.54
C LYS A 115 -5.94 9.61 -15.95
N ASP A 116 -6.01 9.36 -14.65
CA ASP A 116 -5.05 8.48 -13.99
C ASP A 116 -5.28 7.02 -14.37
N ALA A 117 -6.55 6.60 -14.44
CA ALA A 117 -6.90 5.24 -14.80
C ALA A 117 -6.44 4.91 -16.22
N VAL A 118 -6.60 5.86 -17.16
CA VAL A 118 -6.16 5.66 -18.54
C VAL A 118 -4.66 5.44 -18.60
N ILE A 119 -3.89 6.27 -17.93
CA ILE A 119 -2.43 6.14 -17.93
C ILE A 119 -1.99 4.82 -17.34
N ILE A 120 -2.59 4.42 -16.21
CA ILE A 120 -2.24 3.16 -15.55
C ILE A 120 -2.61 1.96 -16.42
N LYS A 121 -3.79 1.99 -17.03
CA LYS A 121 -4.20 0.92 -17.95
C LYS A 121 -3.23 0.79 -19.13
N ASP A 122 -2.78 1.91 -19.66
CA ASP A 122 -1.82 1.91 -20.76
C ASP A 122 -0.48 1.31 -20.32
N LEU A 123 -0.03 1.63 -19.09
CA LEU A 123 1.21 1.08 -18.56
C LEU A 123 1.10 -0.43 -18.34
N ILE A 124 -0.03 -0.91 -17.83
CA ILE A 124 -0.28 -2.34 -17.64
C ILE A 124 -0.23 -3.06 -18.99
N THR A 125 -0.93 -2.53 -19.99
CA THR A 125 -0.98 -3.12 -21.33
C THR A 125 0.41 -3.16 -21.96
N TYR A 126 1.16 -2.07 -21.83
CA TYR A 126 2.52 -2.01 -22.37
C TYR A 126 3.43 -3.06 -21.75
N GLU A 127 3.37 -3.21 -20.43
CA GLU A 127 4.19 -4.20 -19.73
C GLU A 127 3.81 -5.63 -20.12
N GLU A 128 2.52 -5.91 -20.25
CA GLU A 128 2.05 -7.23 -20.66
C GLU A 128 2.50 -7.55 -22.08
N GLU A 129 2.37 -6.60 -23.01
CA GLU A 129 2.79 -6.77 -24.40
C GLU A 129 4.31 -6.96 -24.50
N THR A 130 5.07 -6.18 -23.75
CA THR A 130 6.52 -6.26 -23.76
C THR A 130 6.98 -7.61 -23.20
N ALA A 131 6.40 -8.03 -22.08
CA ALA A 131 6.72 -9.34 -21.49
C ALA A 131 6.32 -10.46 -22.42
N GLY A 132 5.13 -10.37 -23.02
CA GLY A 132 4.67 -11.35 -23.99
C GLY A 132 5.56 -11.44 -25.22
N GLY A 133 5.99 -10.28 -25.73
CA GLY A 133 6.90 -10.22 -26.87
C GLY A 133 8.26 -10.82 -26.59
N LEU A 134 8.73 -10.70 -25.36
CA LEU A 134 10.00 -11.30 -24.95
C LEU A 134 9.88 -12.80 -24.70
N MET A 135 8.71 -13.24 -24.25
CA MET A 135 8.50 -14.63 -23.86
C MET A 135 8.05 -15.52 -25.00
N VAL A 136 7.59 -14.95 -26.11
CA VAL A 136 7.08 -15.70 -27.26
C VAL A 136 8.05 -15.57 -28.41
N PRO A 137 8.92 -16.56 -28.59
CA PRO A 137 9.85 -16.55 -29.71
C PRO A 137 9.08 -16.64 -31.03
N LYS A 138 9.55 -15.95 -31.99
CA LYS A 138 8.94 -15.95 -33.33
C LYS A 138 9.53 -17.04 -34.18
#